data_f9671feaf393c5f44c9d2abd76c52d19
#
_entry.id   f9671feaf393c5f44c9d2abd76c52d19
#
_cell.length_a   1.000
_cell.length_b   1.000
_cell.length_c   1.000
_cell.angle_alpha   90.00
_cell.angle_beta   90.00
_cell.angle_gamma   90.00
#
_symmetry.space_group_name_H-M   'P 1'
#
loop_
_entity.id
_entity.type
_entity.pdbx_description
1 polymer ?
#
loop_
_entity_poly.entity_id
_entity_poly.type
_entity_poly.pdbx_seq_one_letter_code
_entity_poly.pdbx_strand_id
1 'polypeptide(L)'
;MNSKPADQVFSKAAAATGFGESGSGLASRRDLLMAPLLAALPLALLTEQAGAAPDPTMTIVKPQDQLTWVDMFNSGEGAKIYAAGGKIVSTANLYGETSKPGIYYVLIKWYPGFMSAPHWYETDRLCVVVSGTWWVTSGETFDPDSTVPAPAGTFVRRVAKTPHYDGVKSDGKEPATIAICGMGPITAHWLESDKPGWRKA
;
A
#
# COMPACT_ATOMS: atom_id res chain seq x y z
N MET A 1 -29.04 7.08 -35.80
CA MET A 1 -27.58 7.03 -36.03
C MET A 1 -26.99 6.05 -35.02
N ASN A 2 -26.55 4.92 -35.52
CA ASN A 2 -26.09 3.77 -34.75
C ASN A 2 -24.67 3.98 -34.18
N SER A 3 -24.50 3.86 -32.88
CA SER A 3 -23.21 3.63 -32.26
C SER A 3 -23.07 2.13 -31.93
N LYS A 4 -22.13 1.48 -32.61
CA LYS A 4 -21.72 0.09 -32.35
C LYS A 4 -20.91 -0.01 -31.05
N PRO A 5 -21.07 -1.08 -30.25
CA PRO A 5 -20.17 -1.40 -29.17
C PRO A 5 -18.90 -2.08 -29.70
N ALA A 6 -17.76 -1.76 -29.07
CA ALA A 6 -16.50 -2.44 -29.31
C ALA A 6 -16.50 -3.75 -28.51
N ASP A 7 -16.61 -4.86 -29.22
CA ASP A 7 -16.45 -6.21 -28.70
C ASP A 7 -15.21 -6.87 -29.28
N GLN A 8 -14.57 -7.66 -28.42
CA GLN A 8 -13.69 -8.79 -28.73
C GLN A 8 -12.23 -8.53 -29.15
N VAL A 9 -11.34 -8.80 -28.22
CA VAL A 9 -10.15 -9.65 -28.47
C VAL A 9 -9.78 -10.42 -27.19
N PHE A 10 -10.34 -11.62 -27.00
CA PHE A 10 -9.69 -12.69 -26.26
C PHE A 10 -9.88 -14.00 -27.03
N SER A 11 -8.87 -14.40 -27.79
CA SER A 11 -8.80 -15.67 -28.47
C SER A 11 -8.06 -16.68 -27.61
N LYS A 12 -8.78 -17.64 -27.08
CA LYS A 12 -8.65 -19.08 -27.12
C LYS A 12 -7.22 -19.66 -27.20
N ALA A 13 -6.71 -20.22 -26.11
CA ALA A 13 -5.73 -21.30 -26.15
C ALA A 13 -6.40 -22.62 -25.80
N ALA A 14 -6.36 -23.56 -26.72
CA ALA A 14 -6.99 -24.87 -26.64
C ALA A 14 -6.13 -25.85 -25.81
N ALA A 15 -6.80 -26.63 -24.99
CA ALA A 15 -6.27 -27.81 -24.31
C ALA A 15 -6.01 -28.93 -25.30
N ALA A 16 -4.88 -29.61 -25.19
CA ALA A 16 -4.62 -30.92 -25.79
C ALA A 16 -4.44 -31.93 -24.66
N THR A 17 -5.46 -32.76 -24.52
CA THR A 17 -5.42 -34.00 -23.73
C THR A 17 -4.80 -35.10 -24.56
N GLY A 18 -3.75 -35.72 -24.05
CA GLY A 18 -3.20 -36.98 -24.58
C GLY A 18 -3.14 -37.99 -23.47
N PHE A 19 -4.05 -38.93 -23.50
CA PHE A 19 -3.99 -40.22 -22.75
C PHE A 19 -3.06 -41.17 -23.50
N GLY A 20 -2.14 -41.78 -22.79
CA GLY A 20 -1.24 -42.81 -23.28
C GLY A 20 -0.92 -43.81 -22.19
N GLU A 21 -1.22 -45.04 -22.46
CA GLU A 21 -1.44 -46.26 -21.70
C GLU A 21 -0.28 -46.75 -20.79
N SER A 22 -0.77 -47.57 -19.85
CA SER A 22 -0.09 -48.42 -18.89
C SER A 22 0.99 -49.32 -19.48
N GLY A 23 2.18 -49.29 -18.88
CA GLY A 23 3.22 -50.33 -19.02
C GLY A 23 3.73 -50.74 -17.67
N SER A 24 3.26 -51.91 -17.19
CA SER A 24 3.79 -52.60 -16.00
C SER A 24 5.15 -53.18 -16.34
N GLY A 25 6.23 -52.45 -16.00
CA GLY A 25 7.60 -52.92 -16.08
C GLY A 25 8.16 -53.18 -14.69
N LEU A 26 8.42 -54.45 -14.36
CA LEU A 26 9.11 -54.86 -13.13
C LEU A 26 10.50 -54.20 -13.08
N ALA A 27 10.75 -53.44 -12.01
CA ALA A 27 12.05 -52.78 -11.78
C ALA A 27 13.17 -53.80 -11.75
N SER A 28 14.15 -53.63 -12.62
CA SER A 28 15.34 -54.44 -12.71
C SER A 28 16.21 -54.26 -11.46
N ARG A 29 16.89 -55.35 -11.02
CA ARG A 29 17.82 -55.33 -9.87
C ARG A 29 18.97 -54.33 -10.01
N ARG A 30 19.17 -53.74 -11.21
CA ARG A 30 20.15 -52.66 -11.44
C ARG A 30 19.69 -51.29 -10.98
N ASP A 31 18.37 -51.07 -10.88
CA ASP A 31 17.81 -49.77 -10.48
C ASP A 31 17.91 -49.54 -8.96
N LEU A 32 18.11 -50.61 -8.18
CA LEU A 32 18.20 -50.54 -6.71
C LEU A 32 19.58 -50.10 -6.21
N LEU A 33 20.62 -50.10 -7.07
CA LEU A 33 21.99 -49.71 -6.68
C LEU A 33 22.30 -48.23 -6.93
N MET A 34 21.44 -47.50 -7.60
CA MET A 34 21.60 -46.05 -7.85
C MET A 34 20.80 -45.15 -6.94
N ALA A 35 19.98 -45.69 -6.07
CA ALA A 35 19.14 -44.93 -5.13
C ALA A 35 19.91 -44.18 -4.02
N PRO A 36 21.11 -44.55 -3.56
CA PRO A 36 21.77 -43.77 -2.50
C PRO A 36 22.59 -42.58 -2.99
N LEU A 37 22.77 -42.38 -4.33
CA LEU A 37 23.61 -41.26 -4.80
C LEU A 37 22.86 -39.93 -4.94
N LEU A 38 21.54 -39.93 -4.90
CA LEU A 38 20.72 -38.72 -4.99
C LEU A 38 20.37 -38.10 -3.61
N ALA A 39 20.70 -38.84 -2.52
CA ALA A 39 20.42 -38.35 -1.15
C ALA A 39 21.57 -37.54 -0.53
N ALA A 40 22.64 -37.29 -1.26
CA ALA A 40 23.79 -36.51 -0.80
C ALA A 40 24.01 -35.21 -1.58
N LEU A 41 22.94 -34.60 -2.11
CA LEU A 41 23.00 -33.19 -2.49
C LEU A 41 23.02 -32.37 -1.18
N PRO A 42 24.09 -31.61 -0.94
CA PRO A 42 24.16 -30.82 0.27
C PRO A 42 23.00 -29.82 0.28
N LEU A 43 22.28 -29.77 1.39
CA LEU A 43 21.22 -28.81 1.72
C LEU A 43 21.69 -27.35 1.63
N ALA A 44 22.93 -27.12 1.24
CA ALA A 44 23.60 -25.82 1.10
C ALA A 44 23.31 -25.11 -0.24
N LEU A 45 22.48 -25.68 -1.14
CA LEU A 45 22.07 -25.02 -2.38
C LEU A 45 20.68 -24.37 -2.30
N LEU A 46 20.05 -24.40 -1.12
CA LEU A 46 18.96 -23.49 -0.77
C LEU A 46 19.53 -22.27 -0.02
N THR A 47 20.65 -21.72 -0.49
CA THR A 47 20.91 -20.32 -0.22
C THR A 47 19.79 -19.57 -0.91
N GLU A 48 18.90 -18.97 -0.11
CA GLU A 48 18.08 -17.87 -0.58
C GLU A 48 18.97 -17.00 -1.46
N GLN A 49 18.68 -16.99 -2.74
CA GLN A 49 19.25 -16.02 -3.64
C GLN A 49 18.76 -14.70 -3.07
N ALA A 50 19.60 -14.03 -2.29
CA ALA A 50 19.38 -12.65 -1.92
C ALA A 50 19.11 -11.96 -3.25
N GLY A 51 17.83 -11.61 -3.47
CA GLY A 51 17.37 -11.11 -4.76
C GLY A 51 18.29 -9.98 -5.16
N ALA A 52 18.94 -10.10 -6.31
CA ALA A 52 19.73 -9.00 -6.86
C ALA A 52 18.88 -7.74 -6.77
N ALA A 53 19.47 -6.62 -6.34
CA ALA A 53 18.78 -5.35 -6.31
C ALA A 53 18.15 -5.13 -7.70
N PRO A 54 16.84 -4.77 -7.77
CA PRO A 54 16.18 -4.63 -9.06
C PRO A 54 16.94 -3.63 -9.92
N ASP A 55 17.18 -4.01 -11.18
CA ASP A 55 17.80 -3.11 -12.16
C ASP A 55 16.90 -1.87 -12.30
N PRO A 56 17.40 -0.66 -12.02
CA PRO A 56 16.60 0.57 -12.08
C PRO A 56 16.14 0.91 -13.51
N THR A 57 16.69 0.25 -14.54
CA THR A 57 16.27 0.40 -15.94
C THR A 57 15.14 -0.54 -16.33
N MET A 58 14.75 -1.49 -15.45
CA MET A 58 13.67 -2.44 -15.70
C MET A 58 12.38 -2.02 -14.99
N THR A 59 11.26 -2.56 -15.46
CA THR A 59 9.97 -2.42 -14.78
C THR A 59 10.04 -3.02 -13.38
N ILE A 60 9.75 -2.19 -12.36
CA ILE A 60 9.69 -2.62 -10.97
C ILE A 60 8.24 -2.87 -10.59
N VAL A 61 7.95 -4.09 -10.12
CA VAL A 61 6.65 -4.46 -9.56
C VAL A 61 6.82 -4.73 -8.08
N LYS A 62 6.05 -4.03 -7.24
CA LYS A 62 6.08 -4.19 -5.79
C LYS A 62 4.66 -4.37 -5.26
N PRO A 63 4.22 -5.61 -5.01
CA PRO A 63 2.93 -5.89 -4.39
C PRO A 63 2.76 -5.22 -3.03
N GLN A 64 1.51 -4.97 -2.62
CA GLN A 64 1.22 -4.23 -1.40
C GLN A 64 1.75 -4.91 -0.12
N ASP A 65 1.80 -6.22 -0.08
CA ASP A 65 2.35 -7.03 1.02
C ASP A 65 3.88 -6.94 1.14
N GLN A 66 4.57 -6.48 0.07
CA GLN A 66 6.00 -6.21 0.06
C GLN A 66 6.36 -4.75 0.42
N LEU A 67 5.38 -3.91 0.68
CA LEU A 67 5.62 -2.53 1.08
C LEU A 67 6.07 -2.45 2.56
N THR A 68 7.08 -1.63 2.81
CA THR A 68 7.49 -1.31 4.17
C THR A 68 6.61 -0.19 4.72
N TRP A 69 5.77 -0.52 5.69
CA TRP A 69 4.92 0.43 6.39
C TRP A 69 5.62 0.96 7.65
N VAL A 70 5.58 2.27 7.82
CA VAL A 70 6.12 2.97 8.99
C VAL A 70 4.97 3.63 9.73
N ASP A 71 4.82 3.31 11.01
CA ASP A 71 3.81 3.91 11.87
C ASP A 71 4.22 5.33 12.26
N MET A 72 3.32 6.31 12.01
CA MET A 72 3.50 7.71 12.36
C MET A 72 2.88 8.01 13.73
N PHE A 73 3.28 9.13 14.34
CA PHE A 73 2.78 9.55 15.66
C PHE A 73 2.96 8.51 16.77
N ASN A 74 4.00 7.69 16.68
CA ASN A 74 4.30 6.60 17.59
C ASN A 74 5.06 7.04 18.86
N SER A 75 4.99 8.32 19.21
CA SER A 75 5.57 8.92 20.43
C SER A 75 4.50 9.60 21.30
N GLY A 76 4.84 9.95 22.51
CA GLY A 76 3.93 10.64 23.43
C GLY A 76 2.62 9.86 23.66
N GLU A 77 1.48 10.51 23.47
CA GLU A 77 0.17 9.87 23.62
C GLU A 77 -0.07 8.77 22.58
N GLY A 78 0.45 8.94 21.36
CA GLY A 78 0.33 7.95 20.31
C GLY A 78 1.03 6.64 20.69
N ALA A 79 2.18 6.68 21.35
CA ALA A 79 2.88 5.49 21.81
C ALA A 79 2.00 4.59 22.69
N LYS A 80 1.11 5.14 23.50
CA LYS A 80 0.18 4.38 24.34
C LYS A 80 -0.83 3.60 23.49
N ILE A 81 -1.28 4.18 22.37
CA ILE A 81 -2.21 3.54 21.43
C ILE A 81 -1.53 2.34 20.77
N TYR A 82 -0.30 2.52 20.26
CA TYR A 82 0.47 1.45 19.63
C TYR A 82 0.84 0.34 20.63
N ALA A 83 1.21 0.70 21.86
CA ALA A 83 1.51 -0.27 22.92
C ALA A 83 0.28 -1.11 23.30
N ALA A 84 -0.93 -0.57 23.15
CA ALA A 84 -2.19 -1.29 23.37
C ALA A 84 -2.64 -2.10 22.12
N GLY A 85 -1.82 -2.19 21.07
CA GLY A 85 -2.13 -2.90 19.82
C GLY A 85 -2.98 -2.13 18.83
N GLY A 86 -3.31 -0.86 19.13
CA GLY A 86 -3.99 0.05 18.20
C GLY A 86 -3.03 0.66 17.18
N LYS A 87 -3.60 1.31 16.17
CA LYS A 87 -2.84 2.07 15.16
C LYS A 87 -3.56 3.37 14.84
N ILE A 88 -2.79 4.43 14.59
CA ILE A 88 -3.30 5.76 14.22
C ILE A 88 -3.23 5.92 12.70
N VAL A 89 -2.02 5.94 12.17
CA VAL A 89 -1.73 6.11 10.74
C VAL A 89 -0.37 5.49 10.42
N SER A 90 -0.27 4.86 9.26
CA SER A 90 0.98 4.32 8.73
C SER A 90 1.25 4.91 7.34
N THR A 91 2.52 5.01 6.96
CA THR A 91 2.93 5.46 5.63
C THR A 91 3.86 4.45 4.98
N ALA A 92 3.80 4.35 3.65
CA ALA A 92 4.74 3.58 2.85
C ALA A 92 5.23 4.42 1.68
N ASN A 93 6.55 4.51 1.52
CA ASN A 93 7.14 5.25 0.41
C ASN A 93 7.17 4.36 -0.84
N LEU A 94 6.65 4.88 -1.96
CA LEU A 94 6.65 4.20 -3.26
C LEU A 94 7.71 4.75 -4.19
N TYR A 95 7.91 6.09 -4.20
CA TYR A 95 8.86 6.77 -5.06
C TYR A 95 9.30 8.11 -4.46
N GLY A 96 10.53 8.51 -4.70
CA GLY A 96 11.09 9.76 -4.20
C GLY A 96 11.15 9.81 -2.67
N GLU A 97 11.41 10.98 -2.14
CA GLU A 97 11.46 11.23 -0.69
C GLU A 97 10.73 12.52 -0.35
N THR A 98 9.85 12.47 0.63
CA THR A 98 9.10 13.66 1.09
C THR A 98 9.96 14.74 1.69
N SER A 99 11.19 14.42 2.13
CA SER A 99 12.16 15.34 2.72
C SER A 99 13.10 16.00 1.71
N LYS A 100 13.07 15.58 0.43
CA LYS A 100 13.97 16.08 -0.62
C LYS A 100 13.20 16.78 -1.74
N PRO A 101 13.86 17.72 -2.47
CA PRO A 101 13.26 18.30 -3.67
C PRO A 101 12.94 17.24 -4.72
N GLY A 102 11.79 17.37 -5.37
CA GLY A 102 11.36 16.49 -6.44
C GLY A 102 10.00 15.85 -6.17
N ILE A 103 9.56 15.03 -7.12
CA ILE A 103 8.31 14.29 -7.00
C ILE A 103 8.46 13.21 -5.94
N TYR A 104 7.48 13.10 -5.06
CA TYR A 104 7.30 11.94 -4.19
C TYR A 104 5.96 11.25 -4.46
N TYR A 105 5.90 9.96 -4.19
CA TYR A 105 4.69 9.17 -4.23
C TYR A 105 4.65 8.23 -3.01
N VAL A 106 3.63 8.40 -2.17
CA VAL A 106 3.50 7.66 -0.91
C VAL A 106 2.09 7.10 -0.76
N LEU A 107 1.95 6.02 0.01
CA LEU A 107 0.69 5.59 0.57
C LEU A 107 0.58 6.06 2.01
N ILE A 108 -0.60 6.54 2.38
CA ILE A 108 -0.99 6.79 3.78
C ILE A 108 -2.17 5.89 4.10
N LYS A 109 -2.13 5.24 5.25
CA LYS A 109 -3.19 4.38 5.75
C LYS A 109 -3.68 4.91 7.10
N TRP A 110 -4.87 5.50 7.10
CA TRP A 110 -5.57 5.93 8.31
C TRP A 110 -6.39 4.79 8.89
N TYR A 111 -6.33 4.63 10.21
CA TYR A 111 -7.10 3.61 10.93
C TYR A 111 -8.38 4.21 11.55
N PRO A 112 -9.46 3.41 11.73
CA PRO A 112 -10.72 3.89 12.28
C PRO A 112 -10.56 4.59 13.63
N GLY A 113 -11.28 5.70 13.80
CA GLY A 113 -11.25 6.51 15.01
C GLY A 113 -10.15 7.58 15.06
N PHE A 114 -9.38 7.75 13.97
CA PHE A 114 -8.30 8.73 13.93
C PHE A 114 -8.31 9.58 12.68
N MET A 115 -8.04 10.87 12.87
CA MET A 115 -7.86 11.87 11.83
C MET A 115 -6.63 12.72 12.10
N SER A 116 -6.10 13.40 11.08
CA SER A 116 -5.09 14.44 11.27
C SER A 116 -5.67 15.62 12.06
N ALA A 117 -4.82 16.31 12.80
CA ALA A 117 -5.16 17.66 13.26
C ALA A 117 -5.23 18.62 12.06
N PRO A 118 -5.93 19.76 12.15
CA PRO A 118 -5.92 20.80 11.14
C PRO A 118 -4.50 21.26 10.80
N HIS A 119 -4.16 21.22 9.51
CA HIS A 119 -2.82 21.55 9.00
C HIS A 119 -2.88 21.92 7.52
N TRP A 120 -1.80 22.46 7.00
CA TRP A 120 -1.63 22.77 5.58
C TRP A 120 -0.20 22.47 5.10
N TYR A 121 0.00 22.47 3.78
CA TYR A 121 1.28 22.26 3.12
C TYR A 121 1.58 23.39 2.11
N GLU A 122 2.86 23.61 1.79
CA GLU A 122 3.29 24.64 0.84
C GLU A 122 2.89 24.34 -0.62
N THR A 123 2.72 23.06 -0.97
CA THR A 123 2.43 22.61 -2.33
C THR A 123 1.15 21.79 -2.37
N ASP A 124 0.53 21.75 -3.55
CA ASP A 124 -0.59 20.87 -3.83
C ASP A 124 -0.22 19.41 -3.62
N ARG A 125 -1.20 18.63 -3.18
CA ARG A 125 -1.10 17.17 -3.09
C ARG A 125 -2.25 16.55 -3.87
N LEU A 126 -1.92 15.61 -4.77
CA LEU A 126 -2.87 14.87 -5.58
C LEU A 126 -3.07 13.51 -4.94
N CYS A 127 -4.31 13.23 -4.56
CA CYS A 127 -4.66 12.07 -3.78
C CYS A 127 -5.67 11.19 -4.50
N VAL A 128 -5.51 9.88 -4.42
CA VAL A 128 -6.51 8.90 -4.85
C VAL A 128 -6.74 7.92 -3.72
N VAL A 129 -8.00 7.70 -3.36
CA VAL A 129 -8.37 6.68 -2.37
C VAL A 129 -8.24 5.30 -3.01
N VAL A 130 -7.33 4.49 -2.49
CA VAL A 130 -7.05 3.13 -2.98
C VAL A 130 -8.01 2.11 -2.39
N SER A 131 -8.30 2.24 -1.08
CA SER A 131 -9.22 1.34 -0.37
C SER A 131 -9.86 2.05 0.82
N GLY A 132 -10.99 1.52 1.30
CA GLY A 132 -11.75 2.08 2.40
C GLY A 132 -12.48 3.39 2.04
N THR A 133 -12.88 4.13 3.08
CA THR A 133 -13.48 5.45 2.95
C THR A 133 -12.65 6.47 3.72
N TRP A 134 -12.09 7.42 2.99
CA TRP A 134 -11.35 8.54 3.56
C TRP A 134 -12.28 9.72 3.80
N TRP A 135 -12.37 10.19 5.02
CA TRP A 135 -13.18 11.33 5.41
C TRP A 135 -12.35 12.60 5.34
N VAL A 136 -12.82 13.59 4.58
CA VAL A 136 -12.03 14.77 4.21
C VAL A 136 -12.82 16.05 4.37
N THR A 137 -12.14 17.14 4.76
CA THR A 137 -12.71 18.48 4.75
C THR A 137 -11.60 19.54 4.61
N SER A 138 -12.00 20.80 4.36
CA SER A 138 -11.15 21.98 4.52
C SER A 138 -11.66 22.80 5.70
N GLY A 139 -10.77 23.31 6.53
CA GLY A 139 -11.13 24.11 7.69
C GLY A 139 -10.01 24.18 8.72
N GLU A 140 -10.08 25.18 9.59
CA GLU A 140 -9.10 25.45 10.64
C GLU A 140 -9.48 24.82 11.98
N THR A 141 -10.76 24.58 12.20
CA THR A 141 -11.28 23.99 13.43
C THR A 141 -11.62 22.52 13.20
N PHE A 142 -11.10 21.67 14.09
CA PHE A 142 -11.37 20.23 14.01
C PHE A 142 -12.84 19.92 14.38
N ASP A 143 -13.57 19.39 13.41
CA ASP A 143 -14.94 18.92 13.56
C ASP A 143 -15.15 17.69 12.65
N PRO A 144 -15.08 16.46 13.18
CA PRO A 144 -15.28 15.25 12.38
C PRO A 144 -16.61 15.21 11.63
N ASP A 145 -17.65 15.85 12.15
CA ASP A 145 -18.99 15.83 11.53
C ASP A 145 -19.08 16.72 10.29
N SER A 146 -18.17 17.68 10.14
CA SER A 146 -18.05 18.50 8.92
C SER A 146 -17.35 17.80 7.77
N THR A 147 -16.82 16.58 7.96
CA THR A 147 -16.10 15.84 6.93
C THR A 147 -17.05 15.15 5.95
N VAL A 148 -16.63 15.04 4.69
CA VAL A 148 -17.36 14.31 3.64
C VAL A 148 -16.63 13.01 3.30
N PRO A 149 -17.38 11.93 2.97
CA PRO A 149 -16.79 10.65 2.63
C PRO A 149 -16.21 10.67 1.20
N ALA A 150 -15.00 10.15 1.07
CA ALA A 150 -14.34 9.87 -0.19
C ALA A 150 -14.05 8.35 -0.26
N PRO A 151 -14.94 7.55 -0.88
CA PRO A 151 -14.74 6.11 -1.04
C PRO A 151 -13.61 5.78 -2.02
N ALA A 152 -13.20 4.51 -2.07
CA ALA A 152 -12.19 4.02 -3.00
C ALA A 152 -12.48 4.47 -4.45
N GLY A 153 -11.43 4.88 -5.18
CA GLY A 153 -11.52 5.47 -6.52
C GLY A 153 -11.72 6.98 -6.54
N THR A 154 -12.01 7.62 -5.40
CA THR A 154 -12.19 9.09 -5.34
C THR A 154 -10.86 9.82 -5.51
N PHE A 155 -10.84 10.84 -6.37
CA PHE A 155 -9.74 11.79 -6.49
C PHE A 155 -9.97 12.99 -5.57
N VAL A 156 -8.94 13.39 -4.83
CA VAL A 156 -8.94 14.57 -3.96
C VAL A 156 -7.70 15.40 -4.23
N ARG A 157 -7.85 16.68 -4.56
CA ARG A 157 -6.75 17.63 -4.59
C ARG A 157 -6.71 18.40 -3.28
N ARG A 158 -5.62 18.29 -2.54
CA ARG A 158 -5.31 19.16 -1.41
C ARG A 158 -4.60 20.39 -1.93
N VAL A 159 -5.28 21.53 -1.88
CA VAL A 159 -4.76 22.80 -2.39
C VAL A 159 -3.71 23.33 -1.42
N ALA A 160 -2.61 23.82 -1.98
CA ALA A 160 -1.54 24.47 -1.23
C ALA A 160 -2.07 25.55 -0.28
N LYS A 161 -1.47 25.65 0.91
CA LYS A 161 -1.74 26.68 1.93
C LYS A 161 -3.19 26.73 2.42
N THR A 162 -3.99 25.69 2.12
CA THR A 162 -5.36 25.58 2.57
C THR A 162 -5.44 24.64 3.76
N PRO A 163 -5.85 25.11 4.94
CA PRO A 163 -6.07 24.27 6.12
C PRO A 163 -7.07 23.16 5.85
N HIS A 164 -6.72 21.97 6.30
CA HIS A 164 -7.54 20.78 6.14
C HIS A 164 -7.23 19.74 7.22
N TYR A 165 -8.11 18.79 7.38
CA TYR A 165 -7.89 17.57 8.15
C TYR A 165 -8.66 16.41 7.52
N ASP A 166 -8.25 15.19 7.85
CA ASP A 166 -8.76 13.99 7.21
C ASP A 166 -8.37 12.73 7.98
N GLY A 167 -9.09 11.64 7.73
CA GLY A 167 -8.82 10.35 8.34
C GLY A 167 -9.98 9.39 8.20
N VAL A 168 -10.24 8.59 9.23
CA VAL A 168 -11.36 7.63 9.28
C VAL A 168 -12.15 7.83 10.57
N LYS A 169 -13.48 7.98 10.45
CA LYS A 169 -14.38 8.11 11.60
C LYS A 169 -14.35 6.86 12.48
N SER A 170 -14.78 7.01 13.75
CA SER A 170 -14.78 5.93 14.74
C SER A 170 -15.72 4.77 14.40
N ASP A 171 -16.75 5.01 13.61
CA ASP A 171 -17.68 3.99 13.08
C ASP A 171 -17.19 3.33 11.79
N GLY A 172 -16.02 3.75 11.28
CA GLY A 172 -15.37 3.15 10.12
C GLY A 172 -15.03 1.68 10.36
N LYS A 173 -15.36 0.82 9.38
CA LYS A 173 -15.20 -0.63 9.51
C LYS A 173 -13.79 -1.10 9.15
N GLU A 174 -13.07 -0.31 8.37
CA GLU A 174 -11.75 -0.66 7.82
C GLU A 174 -10.86 0.59 7.68
N PRO A 175 -9.55 0.43 7.63
CA PRO A 175 -8.64 1.51 7.32
C PRO A 175 -8.86 2.07 5.92
N ALA A 176 -8.64 3.37 5.73
CA ALA A 176 -8.56 3.99 4.42
C ALA A 176 -7.10 4.09 3.97
N THR A 177 -6.81 3.61 2.77
CA THR A 177 -5.49 3.75 2.13
C THR A 177 -5.57 4.76 1.00
N ILE A 178 -4.71 5.77 1.04
CA ILE A 178 -4.67 6.89 0.10
C ILE A 178 -3.30 6.92 -0.57
N ALA A 179 -3.28 6.96 -1.90
CA ALA A 179 -2.10 7.24 -2.70
C ALA A 179 -1.96 8.75 -2.84
N ILE A 180 -0.80 9.30 -2.51
CA ILE A 180 -0.53 10.75 -2.52
C ILE A 180 0.71 11.03 -3.35
N CYS A 181 0.55 11.89 -4.37
CA CYS A 181 1.62 12.44 -5.17
C CYS A 181 1.77 13.93 -4.88
N GLY A 182 3.01 14.41 -4.78
CA GLY A 182 3.30 15.82 -4.57
C GLY A 182 4.76 16.18 -4.86
N MET A 183 5.10 17.42 -4.57
CA MET A 183 6.47 17.94 -4.69
C MET A 183 7.06 18.14 -3.30
N GLY A 184 8.22 17.54 -3.07
CA GLY A 184 9.00 17.75 -1.86
C GLY A 184 10.00 18.92 -1.99
N PRO A 185 10.61 19.36 -0.88
CA PRO A 185 10.38 18.86 0.46
C PRO A 185 9.00 19.28 1.00
N ILE A 186 8.40 18.46 1.88
CA ILE A 186 7.15 18.83 2.53
C ILE A 186 7.35 19.07 4.02
N THR A 187 6.62 20.05 4.53
CA THR A 187 6.47 20.31 5.96
C THR A 187 5.00 20.50 6.26
N ALA A 188 4.47 19.74 7.21
CA ALA A 188 3.13 19.97 7.71
C ALA A 188 3.14 21.18 8.66
N HIS A 189 2.31 22.17 8.37
CA HIS A 189 2.11 23.34 9.21
C HIS A 189 0.85 23.12 10.07
N TRP A 190 1.08 22.69 11.30
CA TRP A 190 0.00 22.41 12.25
C TRP A 190 -0.56 23.71 12.82
N LEU A 191 -1.89 23.88 12.81
CA LEU A 191 -2.53 25.08 13.37
C LEU A 191 -2.48 25.10 14.89
N GLU A 192 -2.42 23.92 15.53
CA GLU A 192 -2.25 23.77 16.98
C GLU A 192 -0.94 23.00 17.24
N SER A 193 0.19 23.70 17.17
CA SER A 193 1.51 23.09 17.25
C SER A 193 1.89 22.55 18.64
N ASP A 194 1.16 22.93 19.67
CA ASP A 194 1.28 22.46 21.05
C ASP A 194 0.54 21.13 21.31
N LYS A 195 -0.25 20.66 20.35
CA LYS A 195 -1.02 19.42 20.41
C LYS A 195 -0.52 18.37 19.43
N PRO A 196 -0.86 17.08 19.65
CA PRO A 196 -0.52 16.02 18.69
C PRO A 196 -1.04 16.33 17.28
N GLY A 197 -0.30 15.91 16.24
CA GLY A 197 -0.70 16.06 14.83
C GLY A 197 -1.89 15.17 14.41
N TRP A 198 -2.55 14.53 15.37
CA TRP A 198 -3.71 13.67 15.17
C TRP A 198 -4.78 13.95 16.22
N ARG A 199 -6.01 13.53 15.92
CA ARG A 199 -7.20 13.65 16.78
C ARG A 199 -7.97 12.34 16.77
N LYS A 200 -8.71 12.07 17.85
CA LYS A 200 -9.78 11.06 17.83
C LYS A 200 -11.00 11.62 17.10
N ALA A 201 -11.62 10.77 16.25
CA ALA A 201 -12.79 11.10 15.44
C ALA A 201 -14.01 10.30 15.88
#